data_c9b61503a3baddc2af4736166d266d6b
#
_entry.id   c9b61503a3baddc2af4736166d266d6b
#
_cell.length_a   1.000
_cell.length_b   1.000
_cell.length_c   1.000
_cell.angle_alpha   90.00
_cell.angle_beta   90.00
_cell.angle_gamma   90.00
#
_symmetry.space_group_name_H-M   'P 1'
#
loop_
_entity.id
_entity.type
_entity.pdbx_description
1 polymer ?
#
loop_
_entity_poly.entity_id
_entity_poly.type
_entity_poly.pdbx_seq_one_letter_code
_entity_poly.pdbx_strand_id
1 'polypeptide(L)'
;MCSSDLAARWDKEHHFPAAELKGLAELGCYGVAVPAEYDGAGLDYLALAIILEEIAAGDGGTSTVVSVNNCPVCSILMAWANDAQKAQWLKPLARGDMLGAFCLTEPHVGSQADGLKTTAVRDGDDYVLNGVKQFITSGKHGDVAIVMAVTDKAAGKRGISAFIVPTATPGYT
;
A
#
# COMPACT_ATOMS: atom_id res chain seq x y z
N MET A 1 26.46 3.32 -10.65
CA MET A 1 26.76 2.36 -9.56
C MET A 1 25.75 1.24 -9.69
N CYS A 2 26.18 0.00 -9.80
CA CYS A 2 25.26 -1.12 -9.99
C CYS A 2 24.46 -1.30 -8.68
N SER A 3 23.14 -1.25 -8.73
CA SER A 3 22.26 -1.32 -7.55
C SER A 3 22.39 -2.64 -6.74
N SER A 4 22.88 -3.71 -7.39
CA SER A 4 23.07 -5.02 -6.75
C SER A 4 23.98 -5.03 -5.50
N ASP A 5 25.01 -4.19 -5.48
CA ASP A 5 25.91 -4.10 -4.33
C ASP A 5 25.25 -3.42 -3.12
N LEU A 6 24.33 -2.47 -3.39
CA LEU A 6 23.54 -1.80 -2.36
C LEU A 6 22.44 -2.70 -1.83
N ALA A 7 21.73 -3.43 -2.70
CA ALA A 7 20.63 -4.32 -2.31
C ALA A 7 21.05 -5.36 -1.28
N ALA A 8 22.19 -6.06 -1.50
CA ALA A 8 22.71 -7.05 -0.57
C ALA A 8 23.09 -6.44 0.80
N ARG A 9 23.57 -5.19 0.81
CA ARG A 9 23.86 -4.47 2.04
C ARG A 9 22.60 -4.05 2.77
N TRP A 10 21.60 -3.50 2.06
CA TRP A 10 20.34 -3.07 2.62
C TRP A 10 19.57 -4.23 3.26
N ASP A 11 19.53 -5.38 2.59
CA ASP A 11 18.92 -6.59 3.15
C ASP A 11 19.58 -6.98 4.48
N LYS A 12 20.91 -7.03 4.52
CA LYS A 12 21.67 -7.37 5.72
C LYS A 12 21.52 -6.36 6.86
N GLU A 13 21.44 -5.07 6.53
CA GLU A 13 21.33 -3.97 7.50
C GLU A 13 19.88 -3.61 7.85
N HIS A 14 18.89 -4.29 7.24
CA HIS A 14 17.45 -3.95 7.33
C HIS A 14 17.18 -2.49 7.00
N HIS A 15 17.90 -1.98 5.98
CA HIS A 15 17.82 -0.58 5.56
C HIS A 15 16.60 -0.34 4.67
N PHE A 16 15.80 0.71 4.98
CA PHE A 16 14.72 1.17 4.13
C PHE A 16 15.24 2.21 3.14
N PRO A 17 15.17 1.97 1.81
CA PRO A 17 15.84 2.79 0.78
C PRO A 17 15.02 4.04 0.42
N ALA A 18 14.78 4.94 1.39
CA ALA A 18 13.90 6.10 1.23
C ALA A 18 14.35 7.06 0.11
N ALA A 19 15.67 7.25 -0.05
CA ALA A 19 16.21 8.16 -1.08
C ALA A 19 15.98 7.60 -2.50
N GLU A 20 16.19 6.30 -2.68
CA GLU A 20 16.00 5.61 -3.96
C GLU A 20 14.53 5.52 -4.32
N LEU A 21 13.67 5.24 -3.33
CA LEU A 21 12.21 5.27 -3.50
C LEU A 21 11.72 6.66 -3.92
N LYS A 22 12.28 7.73 -3.35
CA LYS A 22 11.99 9.10 -3.78
C LYS A 22 12.42 9.34 -5.24
N GLY A 23 13.61 8.88 -5.63
CA GLY A 23 14.05 8.96 -7.02
C GLY A 23 13.14 8.22 -7.99
N LEU A 24 12.62 7.04 -7.61
CA LEU A 24 11.64 6.30 -8.40
C LEU A 24 10.29 7.03 -8.49
N ALA A 25 9.88 7.73 -7.45
CA ALA A 25 8.69 8.57 -7.46
C ALA A 25 8.84 9.74 -8.47
N GLU A 26 9.99 10.42 -8.47
CA GLU A 26 10.31 11.51 -9.42
C GLU A 26 10.31 11.01 -10.88
N LEU A 27 10.59 9.73 -11.12
CA LEU A 27 10.47 9.07 -12.43
C LEU A 27 9.03 8.62 -12.77
N GLY A 28 8.04 8.85 -11.91
CA GLY A 28 6.64 8.49 -12.13
C GLY A 28 6.31 7.02 -11.83
N CYS A 29 7.18 6.30 -11.13
CA CYS A 29 6.97 4.86 -10.86
C CYS A 29 5.90 4.56 -9.81
N TYR A 30 5.37 5.56 -9.09
CA TYR A 30 4.39 5.36 -8.00
C TYR A 30 2.93 5.38 -8.43
N GLY A 31 2.62 6.01 -9.57
CA GLY A 31 1.28 6.10 -10.11
C GLY A 31 1.20 5.66 -11.57
N VAL A 32 1.85 4.56 -11.93
CA VAL A 32 2.02 4.13 -13.34
C VAL A 32 0.68 3.97 -14.05
N ALA A 33 -0.27 3.25 -13.46
CA ALA A 33 -1.59 3.01 -14.03
C ALA A 33 -2.67 3.99 -13.53
N VAL A 34 -2.28 5.00 -12.75
CA VAL A 34 -3.19 6.05 -12.29
C VAL A 34 -3.33 7.10 -13.41
N PRO A 35 -4.56 7.50 -13.78
CA PRO A 35 -4.76 8.53 -14.81
C PRO A 35 -4.13 9.87 -14.47
N ALA A 36 -3.77 10.64 -15.50
CA ALA A 36 -3.14 11.97 -15.34
C ALA A 36 -4.01 12.98 -14.57
N GLU A 37 -5.34 12.85 -14.57
CA GLU A 37 -6.25 13.69 -13.78
C GLU A 37 -6.06 13.49 -12.26
N TYR A 38 -5.47 12.37 -11.86
CA TYR A 38 -5.07 12.06 -10.49
C TYR A 38 -3.54 12.07 -10.30
N ASP A 39 -2.84 12.82 -11.17
CA ASP A 39 -1.39 13.05 -11.12
C ASP A 39 -0.54 11.78 -11.34
N GLY A 40 -1.11 10.74 -11.96
CA GLY A 40 -0.43 9.52 -12.37
C GLY A 40 0.14 9.60 -13.77
N ALA A 41 0.87 8.56 -14.18
CA ALA A 41 1.49 8.46 -15.51
C ALA A 41 0.48 8.09 -16.62
N GLY A 42 -0.69 7.57 -16.29
CA GLY A 42 -1.74 7.21 -17.24
C GLY A 42 -1.37 6.04 -18.16
N LEU A 43 -0.42 5.21 -17.75
CA LEU A 43 0.01 4.02 -18.49
C LEU A 43 -0.85 2.79 -18.11
N ASP A 44 -0.50 1.63 -18.65
CA ASP A 44 -1.20 0.38 -18.39
C ASP A 44 -0.42 -0.55 -17.43
N TYR A 45 -1.04 -1.68 -17.09
CA TYR A 45 -0.41 -2.69 -16.23
C TYR A 45 0.75 -3.44 -16.89
N LEU A 46 0.86 -3.42 -18.23
CA LEU A 46 2.02 -3.97 -18.93
C LEU A 46 3.24 -3.08 -18.68
N ALA A 47 3.07 -1.76 -18.78
CA ALA A 47 4.13 -0.79 -18.43
C ALA A 47 4.53 -0.94 -16.95
N LEU A 48 3.56 -1.10 -16.02
CA LEU A 48 3.86 -1.36 -14.63
C LEU A 48 4.68 -2.64 -14.45
N ALA A 49 4.32 -3.73 -15.13
CA ALA A 49 5.05 -5.00 -15.02
C ALA A 49 6.50 -4.86 -15.49
N ILE A 50 6.74 -4.17 -16.60
CA ILE A 50 8.10 -3.91 -17.13
C ILE A 50 8.90 -3.06 -16.14
N ILE A 51 8.32 -2.00 -15.60
CA ILE A 51 8.99 -1.15 -14.59
C ILE A 51 9.37 -1.96 -13.35
N LEU A 52 8.45 -2.79 -12.85
CA LEU A 52 8.69 -3.62 -11.68
C LEU A 52 9.77 -4.68 -11.93
N GLU A 53 9.82 -5.27 -13.14
CA GLU A 53 10.85 -6.23 -13.55
C GLU A 53 12.24 -5.58 -13.53
N GLU A 54 12.37 -4.38 -14.10
CA GLU A 54 13.64 -3.64 -14.14
C GLU A 54 14.09 -3.21 -12.73
N ILE A 55 13.18 -2.76 -11.87
CA ILE A 55 13.52 -2.43 -10.48
C ILE A 55 13.93 -3.70 -9.73
N ALA A 56 13.20 -4.81 -9.92
CA ALA A 56 13.47 -6.09 -9.25
C ALA A 56 14.81 -6.71 -9.65
N ALA A 57 15.27 -6.47 -10.87
CA ALA A 57 16.60 -6.88 -11.31
C ALA A 57 17.73 -6.20 -10.50
N GLY A 58 17.45 -5.02 -9.95
CA GLY A 58 18.34 -4.32 -9.03
C GLY A 58 18.12 -4.67 -7.56
N ASP A 59 16.87 -4.59 -7.11
CA ASP A 59 16.45 -4.91 -5.73
C ASP A 59 14.97 -5.30 -5.67
N GLY A 60 14.70 -6.57 -5.33
CA GLY A 60 13.36 -7.10 -5.21
C GLY A 60 12.53 -6.47 -4.09
N GLY A 61 13.18 -6.05 -3.00
CA GLY A 61 12.53 -5.35 -1.89
C GLY A 61 11.98 -3.99 -2.32
N THR A 62 12.78 -3.18 -2.98
CA THR A 62 12.38 -1.89 -3.55
C THR A 62 11.25 -2.05 -4.57
N SER A 63 11.34 -3.05 -5.46
CA SER A 63 10.28 -3.37 -6.42
C SER A 63 8.96 -3.70 -5.73
N THR A 64 9.00 -4.47 -4.63
CA THR A 64 7.82 -4.81 -3.84
C THR A 64 7.15 -3.56 -3.25
N VAL A 65 7.92 -2.60 -2.74
CA VAL A 65 7.39 -1.32 -2.21
C VAL A 65 6.64 -0.56 -3.31
N VAL A 66 7.26 -0.38 -4.48
CA VAL A 66 6.65 0.29 -5.64
C VAL A 66 5.40 -0.46 -6.12
N SER A 67 5.46 -1.80 -6.16
CA SER A 67 4.33 -2.65 -6.54
C SER A 67 3.14 -2.46 -5.62
N VAL A 68 3.33 -2.51 -4.30
CA VAL A 68 2.23 -2.37 -3.33
C VAL A 68 1.59 -0.98 -3.39
N ASN A 69 2.35 0.07 -3.60
CA ASN A 69 1.81 1.42 -3.76
C ASN A 69 0.91 1.53 -5.00
N ASN A 70 1.35 1.02 -6.17
CA ASN A 70 0.55 1.00 -7.39
C ASN A 70 -0.65 0.05 -7.28
N CYS A 71 -0.41 -1.17 -6.86
CA CYS A 71 -1.40 -2.25 -6.75
C CYS A 71 -1.07 -3.13 -5.52
N PRO A 72 -1.89 -3.13 -4.46
CA PRO A 72 -3.32 -2.78 -4.45
C PRO A 72 -3.69 -1.35 -4.00
N VAL A 73 -2.80 -0.53 -3.43
CA VAL A 73 -3.21 0.72 -2.77
C VAL A 73 -3.87 1.69 -3.74
N CYS A 74 -3.17 2.16 -4.78
CA CYS A 74 -3.75 3.09 -5.74
C CYS A 74 -4.94 2.46 -6.50
N SER A 75 -4.89 1.18 -6.87
CA SER A 75 -5.98 0.53 -7.60
C SER A 75 -7.27 0.42 -6.77
N ILE A 76 -7.19 0.18 -5.46
CA ILE A 76 -8.35 0.18 -4.57
C ILE A 76 -8.94 1.59 -4.48
N LEU A 77 -8.12 2.62 -4.30
CA LEU A 77 -8.57 4.01 -4.26
C LEU A 77 -9.21 4.43 -5.58
N MET A 78 -8.64 4.04 -6.73
CA MET A 78 -9.22 4.29 -8.04
C MET A 78 -10.62 3.69 -8.16
N ALA A 79 -10.80 2.44 -7.73
CA ALA A 79 -12.04 1.71 -7.93
C ALA A 79 -13.16 2.09 -6.93
N TRP A 80 -12.81 2.45 -5.70
CA TRP A 80 -13.78 2.50 -4.61
C TRP A 80 -13.81 3.81 -3.82
N ALA A 81 -12.78 4.66 -3.91
CA ALA A 81 -12.75 5.93 -3.20
C ALA A 81 -13.65 6.97 -3.89
N ASN A 82 -14.27 7.85 -3.10
CA ASN A 82 -14.96 9.03 -3.62
C ASN A 82 -13.97 10.12 -4.05
N ASP A 83 -14.47 11.18 -4.70
CA ASP A 83 -13.61 12.23 -5.25
C ASP A 83 -12.77 12.96 -4.18
N ALA A 84 -13.35 13.20 -3.00
CA ALA A 84 -12.63 13.81 -1.89
C ALA A 84 -11.48 12.91 -1.38
N GLN A 85 -11.73 11.61 -1.25
CA GLN A 85 -10.72 10.62 -0.87
C GLN A 85 -9.64 10.47 -1.94
N LYS A 86 -10.00 10.48 -3.22
CA LYS A 86 -9.03 10.47 -4.33
C LYS A 86 -8.15 11.71 -4.32
N ALA A 87 -8.74 12.88 -4.11
CA ALA A 87 -7.97 14.12 -4.01
C ALA A 87 -7.01 14.11 -2.82
N GLN A 88 -7.45 13.60 -1.67
CA GLN A 88 -6.69 13.58 -0.44
C GLN A 88 -5.58 12.52 -0.42
N TRP A 89 -5.84 11.32 -0.97
CA TRP A 89 -4.96 10.16 -0.82
C TRP A 89 -4.36 9.67 -2.12
N LEU A 90 -5.17 9.50 -3.19
CA LEU A 90 -4.69 8.92 -4.43
C LEU A 90 -3.67 9.82 -5.14
N LYS A 91 -3.94 11.13 -5.23
CA LYS A 91 -3.01 12.07 -5.87
C LYS A 91 -1.63 12.09 -5.23
N PRO A 92 -1.49 12.29 -3.90
CA PRO A 92 -0.18 12.24 -3.26
C PRO A 92 0.53 10.88 -3.38
N LEU A 93 -0.21 9.78 -3.34
CA LEU A 93 0.34 8.44 -3.54
C LEU A 93 0.85 8.25 -4.97
N ALA A 94 0.12 8.73 -5.98
CA ALA A 94 0.52 8.63 -7.37
C ALA A 94 1.77 9.46 -7.69
N ARG A 95 1.93 10.64 -7.07
CA ARG A 95 3.14 11.47 -7.18
C ARG A 95 4.33 10.94 -6.37
N GLY A 96 4.08 10.03 -5.39
CA GLY A 96 5.07 9.59 -4.42
C GLY A 96 5.39 10.60 -3.31
N ASP A 97 4.51 11.57 -3.07
CA ASP A 97 4.55 12.45 -1.90
C ASP A 97 4.18 11.67 -0.62
N MET A 98 3.43 10.58 -0.79
CA MET A 98 3.04 9.63 0.23
C MET A 98 3.35 8.20 -0.22
N LEU A 99 3.53 7.32 0.75
CA LEU A 99 3.70 5.89 0.55
C LEU A 99 2.54 5.12 1.18
N GLY A 100 1.98 4.19 0.42
CA GLY A 100 0.85 3.38 0.86
C GLY A 100 1.25 2.00 1.38
N ALA A 101 0.47 1.49 2.33
CA ALA A 101 0.54 0.13 2.82
C ALA A 101 -0.79 -0.60 2.61
N PHE A 102 -0.74 -1.92 2.38
CA PHE A 102 -1.94 -2.75 2.29
C PHE A 102 -1.97 -3.79 3.40
N CYS A 103 -2.86 -3.61 4.35
CA CYS A 103 -2.95 -4.38 5.58
C CYS A 103 -4.05 -5.44 5.49
N LEU A 104 -3.73 -6.59 4.89
CA LEU A 104 -4.62 -7.75 4.78
C LEU A 104 -4.20 -8.87 5.73
N THR A 105 -2.97 -9.39 5.55
CA THR A 105 -2.43 -10.58 6.22
C THR A 105 -2.40 -10.42 7.73
N GLU A 106 -2.76 -11.49 8.44
CA GLU A 106 -2.72 -11.61 9.89
C GLU A 106 -1.89 -12.84 10.31
N PRO A 107 -1.45 -12.97 11.57
CA PRO A 107 -0.59 -14.07 12.00
C PRO A 107 -1.14 -15.47 11.67
N HIS A 108 -2.46 -15.62 11.54
CA HIS A 108 -3.14 -16.89 11.28
C HIS A 108 -3.81 -16.95 9.91
N VAL A 109 -3.75 -15.88 9.11
CA VAL A 109 -4.44 -15.76 7.82
C VAL A 109 -3.54 -15.11 6.78
N GLY A 110 -3.34 -15.81 5.68
CA GLY A 110 -2.68 -15.33 4.48
C GLY A 110 -3.59 -15.52 3.27
N SER A 111 -3.41 -16.61 2.54
CA SER A 111 -4.17 -16.92 1.31
C SER A 111 -5.69 -17.07 1.53
N GLN A 112 -6.11 -17.48 2.72
CA GLN A 112 -7.53 -17.54 3.08
C GLN A 112 -7.99 -16.20 3.68
N ALA A 113 -8.09 -15.16 2.87
CA ALA A 113 -8.37 -13.79 3.30
C ALA A 113 -9.72 -13.61 4.02
N ASP A 114 -10.69 -14.49 3.81
CA ASP A 114 -11.99 -14.49 4.51
C ASP A 114 -11.92 -14.95 5.98
N GLY A 115 -10.75 -15.44 6.42
CA GLY A 115 -10.48 -15.80 7.81
C GLY A 115 -10.00 -14.67 8.71
N LEU A 116 -10.08 -13.40 8.26
CA LEU A 116 -9.64 -12.22 9.03
C LEU A 116 -10.32 -12.14 10.41
N LYS A 117 -9.56 -11.69 11.40
CA LYS A 117 -10.03 -11.47 12.79
C LYS A 117 -9.93 -10.01 13.22
N THR A 118 -9.17 -9.16 12.53
CA THR A 118 -9.21 -7.70 12.75
C THR A 118 -10.64 -7.22 12.61
N THR A 119 -11.14 -6.52 13.61
CA THR A 119 -12.52 -6.01 13.66
C THR A 119 -12.54 -4.50 13.44
N ALA A 120 -13.64 -4.01 12.88
CA ALA A 120 -13.97 -2.59 12.86
C ALA A 120 -15.37 -2.42 13.46
N VAL A 121 -15.44 -1.83 14.65
CA VAL A 121 -16.68 -1.59 15.39
C VAL A 121 -17.05 -0.12 15.25
N ARG A 122 -18.29 0.16 14.85
CA ARG A 122 -18.78 1.53 14.71
C ARG A 122 -18.92 2.19 16.09
N ASP A 123 -18.42 3.41 16.20
CA ASP A 123 -18.54 4.26 17.38
C ASP A 123 -18.95 5.67 16.93
N GLY A 124 -20.24 5.95 16.99
CA GLY A 124 -20.81 7.18 16.43
C GLY A 124 -20.61 7.26 14.91
N ASP A 125 -19.89 8.28 14.46
CA ASP A 125 -19.55 8.50 13.06
C ASP A 125 -18.20 7.86 12.67
N ASP A 126 -17.47 7.33 13.64
CA ASP A 126 -16.16 6.71 13.48
C ASP A 126 -16.23 5.17 13.55
N TYR A 127 -15.07 4.54 13.32
CA TYR A 127 -14.85 3.11 13.54
C TYR A 127 -13.62 2.88 14.40
N VAL A 128 -13.75 2.02 15.39
CA VAL A 128 -12.62 1.52 16.18
C VAL A 128 -12.12 0.22 15.55
N LEU A 129 -10.89 0.26 15.01
CA LEU A 129 -10.22 -0.91 14.46
C LEU A 129 -9.41 -1.58 15.55
N ASN A 130 -9.54 -2.91 15.68
CA ASN A 130 -8.77 -3.69 16.65
C ASN A 130 -8.31 -5.02 16.04
N GLY A 131 -7.00 -5.23 16.01
CA GLY A 131 -6.38 -6.43 15.44
C GLY A 131 -4.91 -6.28 15.19
N VAL A 132 -4.30 -7.32 14.61
CA VAL A 132 -2.87 -7.35 14.28
C VAL A 132 -2.72 -7.76 12.82
N LYS A 133 -1.95 -6.99 12.07
CA LYS A 133 -1.55 -7.31 10.69
C LYS A 133 -0.09 -7.73 10.66
N GLN A 134 0.29 -8.61 9.74
CA GLN A 134 1.64 -9.18 9.66
C GLN A 134 2.16 -9.13 8.23
N PHE A 135 3.48 -9.00 8.09
CA PHE A 135 4.18 -8.95 6.79
C PHE A 135 3.71 -7.82 5.88
N ILE A 136 3.44 -6.64 6.47
CA ILE A 136 2.91 -5.51 5.73
C ILE A 136 4.04 -4.71 5.11
N THR A 137 4.15 -4.76 3.79
CA THR A 137 5.04 -3.91 3.01
C THR A 137 4.72 -2.44 3.33
N SER A 138 5.74 -1.68 3.67
CA SER A 138 5.62 -0.26 4.08
C SER A 138 4.78 -0.02 5.35
N GLY A 139 4.44 -1.04 6.15
CA GLY A 139 3.61 -0.88 7.34
C GLY A 139 4.17 0.10 8.37
N LYS A 140 5.51 0.17 8.50
CA LYS A 140 6.20 1.09 9.41
C LYS A 140 6.51 2.46 8.77
N HIS A 141 6.74 2.48 7.46
CA HIS A 141 7.27 3.65 6.74
C HIS A 141 6.24 4.33 5.83
N GLY A 142 5.06 3.72 5.67
CA GLY A 142 3.97 4.31 4.88
C GLY A 142 3.27 5.44 5.63
N ASP A 143 2.64 6.33 4.87
CA ASP A 143 1.87 7.48 5.38
C ASP A 143 0.39 7.13 5.54
N VAL A 144 -0.10 6.19 4.73
CA VAL A 144 -1.49 5.72 4.76
C VAL A 144 -1.56 4.22 4.53
N ALA A 145 -2.45 3.55 5.26
CA ALA A 145 -2.70 2.12 5.13
C ALA A 145 -4.15 1.86 4.66
N ILE A 146 -4.30 0.94 3.71
CA ILE A 146 -5.61 0.34 3.41
C ILE A 146 -5.75 -0.89 4.30
N VAL A 147 -6.60 -0.79 5.32
CA VAL A 147 -6.77 -1.84 6.32
C VAL A 147 -8.06 -2.61 6.06
N MET A 148 -7.93 -3.94 5.86
CA MET A 148 -9.07 -4.84 5.73
C MET A 148 -9.50 -5.30 7.13
N ALA A 149 -10.78 -5.09 7.49
CA ALA A 149 -11.33 -5.48 8.79
C ALA A 149 -12.77 -5.99 8.69
N VAL A 150 -13.16 -6.82 9.63
CA VAL A 150 -14.51 -7.39 9.73
C VAL A 150 -15.44 -6.37 10.38
N THR A 151 -16.44 -5.92 9.62
CA THR A 151 -17.53 -5.03 10.06
C THR A 151 -18.81 -5.79 10.40
N ASP A 152 -19.04 -6.93 9.73
CA ASP A 152 -20.19 -7.81 10.00
C ASP A 152 -19.77 -9.28 9.94
N LYS A 153 -19.60 -9.88 11.11
CA LYS A 153 -19.21 -11.30 11.22
C LYS A 153 -20.28 -12.25 10.67
N ALA A 154 -21.55 -11.89 10.74
CA ALA A 154 -22.65 -12.75 10.28
C ALA A 154 -22.70 -12.84 8.75
N ALA A 155 -22.23 -11.81 8.05
CA ALA A 155 -22.18 -11.80 6.59
C ALA A 155 -20.98 -12.60 6.00
N GLY A 156 -20.12 -13.21 6.85
CA GLY A 156 -18.96 -13.97 6.42
C GLY A 156 -18.01 -13.12 5.58
N LYS A 157 -17.55 -13.64 4.42
CA LYS A 157 -16.64 -12.92 3.52
C LYS A 157 -17.18 -11.60 2.97
N ARG A 158 -18.49 -11.39 2.97
CA ARG A 158 -19.13 -10.14 2.54
C ARG A 158 -19.18 -9.10 3.66
N GLY A 159 -18.82 -9.47 4.88
CA GLY A 159 -18.74 -8.59 6.05
C GLY A 159 -17.35 -7.98 6.27
N ILE A 160 -16.47 -8.03 5.28
CA ILE A 160 -15.15 -7.41 5.33
C ILE A 160 -15.22 -6.07 4.60
N SER A 161 -14.69 -5.02 5.24
CA SER A 161 -14.62 -3.66 4.70
C SER A 161 -13.18 -3.19 4.63
N ALA A 162 -12.91 -2.25 3.72
CA ALA A 162 -11.62 -1.57 3.60
C ALA A 162 -11.69 -0.18 4.26
N PHE A 163 -10.68 0.16 5.01
CA PHE A 163 -10.53 1.45 5.68
C PHE A 163 -9.27 2.16 5.21
N ILE A 164 -9.37 3.45 4.92
CA ILE A 164 -8.21 4.32 4.70
C ILE A 164 -7.78 4.83 6.07
N VAL A 165 -6.60 4.45 6.53
CA VAL A 165 -6.08 4.77 7.86
C VAL A 165 -4.76 5.51 7.73
N PRO A 166 -4.68 6.81 8.08
CA PRO A 166 -3.39 7.49 8.22
C PRO A 166 -2.54 6.78 9.28
N THR A 167 -1.28 6.49 8.99
CA THR A 167 -0.41 5.76 9.93
C THR A 167 -0.08 6.55 11.19
N ALA A 168 -0.24 7.88 11.15
CA ALA A 168 -0.14 8.76 12.31
C ALA A 168 -1.36 8.67 13.26
N THR A 169 -2.40 7.88 12.92
CA THR A 169 -3.58 7.69 13.78
C THR A 169 -3.17 7.08 15.12
N PRO A 170 -3.61 7.64 16.28
CA PRO A 170 -3.32 7.07 17.58
C PRO A 170 -3.73 5.59 17.66
N GLY A 171 -2.80 4.74 18.13
CA GLY A 171 -3.00 3.28 18.21
C GLY A 171 -2.53 2.49 16.98
N TYR A 172 -2.12 3.15 15.89
CA TYR A 172 -1.37 2.48 14.82
C TYR A 172 0.09 2.31 15.27
N THR A 173 0.58 1.08 15.36
CA THR A 173 1.93 0.75 15.86
C THR A 173 2.59 -0.35 15.03
#